data_ac4aa6ae4295fde72be7953f7a071dbb
#
_entry.id   ac4aa6ae4295fde72be7953f7a071dbb
#
_cell.length_a   1.000
_cell.length_b   1.000
_cell.length_c   1.000
_cell.angle_alpha   90.00
_cell.angle_beta   90.00
_cell.angle_gamma   90.00
#
_symmetry.space_group_name_H-M   'P 1'
#
loop_
_entity.id
_entity.type
_entity.pdbx_description
1 polymer ?
#
loop_
_entity_poly.entity_id
_entity_poly.type
_entity_poly.pdbx_seq_one_letter_code
_entity_poly.pdbx_strand_id
1 'polypeptide(L)'
;MDEQLTSDDKKTLLVVARQAIVNATQKKKVVDLDLVNFSSILRENGASFVTLNRKSDGQLRGCIGALEAYQPLVQDVQYHAVAAALEDYRFPPVTTNEIQNLTIEISRLSAPVNLKYDNPLNLPGLLRPGVDGVILRDGFKKATFLPQVWEQLPDPEEFLAHLCRKMGDRPDRWKMKLLDVSIYQVEEFHE
;
A
#
# COMPACT_ATOMS: atom_id res chain seq x y z
N MET A 1 6.04 -8.59 -16.43
CA MET A 1 6.07 -7.14 -16.05
C MET A 1 4.66 -6.84 -15.61
N ASP A 2 4.53 -6.28 -14.41
CA ASP A 2 3.23 -5.86 -13.92
C ASP A 2 2.71 -4.73 -14.81
N GLU A 3 1.45 -4.81 -15.24
CA GLU A 3 0.85 -3.81 -16.11
C GLU A 3 0.68 -2.51 -15.27
N GLN A 4 1.13 -1.39 -15.82
CA GLN A 4 0.97 -0.08 -15.16
C GLN A 4 -0.44 0.45 -15.37
N LEU A 5 -0.96 1.18 -14.39
CA LEU A 5 -2.23 1.87 -14.51
C LEU A 5 -2.15 2.98 -15.57
N THR A 6 -3.12 3.01 -16.46
CA THR A 6 -3.29 4.15 -17.37
C THR A 6 -3.72 5.40 -16.61
N SER A 7 -3.60 6.58 -17.24
CA SER A 7 -4.11 7.82 -16.63
C SER A 7 -5.62 7.77 -16.36
N ASP A 8 -6.37 7.03 -17.18
CA ASP A 8 -7.82 6.88 -17.00
C ASP A 8 -8.15 5.91 -15.87
N ASP A 9 -7.37 4.83 -15.69
CA ASP A 9 -7.50 3.94 -14.53
C ASP A 9 -7.28 4.70 -13.22
N LYS A 10 -6.21 5.51 -13.14
CA LYS A 10 -5.90 6.35 -11.97
C LYS A 10 -7.03 7.31 -11.63
N LYS A 11 -7.54 8.03 -12.64
CA LYS A 11 -8.70 8.92 -12.46
C LYS A 11 -9.93 8.17 -11.98
N THR A 12 -10.21 7.00 -12.56
CA THR A 12 -11.33 6.15 -12.17
C THR A 12 -11.22 5.73 -10.70
N LEU A 13 -10.06 5.28 -10.25
CA LEU A 13 -9.83 4.90 -8.86
C LEU A 13 -10.03 6.08 -7.90
N LEU A 14 -9.53 7.28 -8.24
CA LEU A 14 -9.73 8.49 -7.44
C LEU A 14 -11.21 8.88 -7.34
N VAL A 15 -11.96 8.78 -8.44
CA VAL A 15 -13.41 9.05 -8.46
C VAL A 15 -14.15 8.04 -7.58
N VAL A 16 -13.83 6.76 -7.70
CA VAL A 16 -14.43 5.68 -6.88
C VAL A 16 -14.14 5.92 -5.39
N ALA A 17 -12.91 6.23 -5.03
CA ALA A 17 -12.52 6.53 -3.65
C ALA A 17 -13.28 7.73 -3.10
N ARG A 18 -13.33 8.84 -3.84
CA ARG A 18 -14.05 10.06 -3.46
C ARG A 18 -15.54 9.81 -3.24
N GLN A 19 -16.20 9.11 -4.17
CA GLN A 19 -17.61 8.81 -4.09
C GLN A 19 -17.94 7.88 -2.90
N ALA A 20 -17.07 6.91 -2.64
CA ALA A 20 -17.22 6.00 -1.49
C ALA A 20 -17.17 6.76 -0.16
N ILE A 21 -16.21 7.68 0.02
CA ILE A 21 -16.09 8.53 1.21
C ILE A 21 -17.34 9.42 1.36
N VAL A 22 -17.79 10.06 0.28
CA VAL A 22 -18.99 10.92 0.31
C VAL A 22 -20.21 10.13 0.77
N ASN A 23 -20.44 8.94 0.19
CA ASN A 23 -21.59 8.12 0.54
C ASN A 23 -21.51 7.66 2.00
N ALA A 24 -20.36 7.16 2.42
CA ALA A 24 -20.17 6.63 3.78
C ALA A 24 -20.34 7.72 4.86
N THR A 25 -19.77 8.91 4.67
CA THR A 25 -19.92 10.02 5.63
C THR A 25 -21.36 10.56 5.71
N GLN A 26 -22.15 10.41 4.63
CA GLN A 26 -23.57 10.73 4.60
C GLN A 26 -24.46 9.57 5.10
N LYS A 27 -23.85 8.47 5.60
CA LYS A 27 -24.56 7.24 6.01
C LYS A 27 -25.42 6.62 4.90
N LYS A 28 -25.06 6.85 3.65
CA LYS A 28 -25.65 6.21 2.48
C LYS A 28 -24.95 4.87 2.23
N LYS A 29 -25.65 3.93 1.60
CA LYS A 29 -25.02 2.68 1.14
C LYS A 29 -23.89 3.02 0.16
N VAL A 30 -22.71 2.44 0.38
CA VAL A 30 -21.64 2.45 -0.63
C VAL A 30 -22.13 1.66 -1.84
N VAL A 31 -21.96 2.23 -3.03
CA VAL A 31 -22.49 1.66 -4.27
C VAL A 31 -21.77 0.36 -4.59
N ASP A 32 -22.53 -0.69 -4.89
CA ASP A 32 -21.96 -1.93 -5.41
C ASP A 32 -21.38 -1.67 -6.81
N LEU A 33 -20.11 -2.01 -7.00
CA LEU A 33 -19.41 -1.78 -8.27
C LEU A 33 -19.72 -2.91 -9.26
N ASP A 34 -20.28 -2.55 -10.41
CA ASP A 34 -20.40 -3.49 -11.53
C ASP A 34 -19.06 -3.59 -12.25
N LEU A 35 -18.35 -4.68 -11.99
CA LEU A 35 -16.99 -4.90 -12.46
C LEU A 35 -16.84 -4.89 -13.99
N VAL A 36 -17.88 -5.17 -14.75
CA VAL A 36 -17.80 -5.17 -16.23
C VAL A 36 -17.49 -3.78 -16.81
N ASN A 37 -17.77 -2.72 -16.05
CA ASN A 37 -17.54 -1.34 -16.47
C ASN A 37 -16.10 -0.85 -16.23
N PHE A 38 -15.22 -1.69 -15.69
CA PHE A 38 -13.84 -1.33 -15.38
C PHE A 38 -12.86 -2.06 -16.31
N SER A 39 -11.67 -1.49 -16.50
CA SER A 39 -10.58 -2.12 -17.26
C SER A 39 -10.13 -3.44 -16.62
N SER A 40 -9.42 -4.29 -17.38
CA SER A 40 -8.92 -5.59 -16.89
C SER A 40 -8.13 -5.45 -15.61
N ILE A 41 -7.17 -4.52 -15.58
CA ILE A 41 -6.28 -4.30 -14.43
C ILE A 41 -7.04 -3.87 -13.16
N LEU A 42 -8.13 -3.11 -13.27
CA LEU A 42 -8.96 -2.71 -12.13
C LEU A 42 -9.85 -3.84 -11.59
N ARG A 43 -10.09 -4.86 -12.42
CA ARG A 43 -10.85 -6.08 -12.05
C ARG A 43 -9.98 -7.18 -11.48
N GLU A 44 -8.67 -7.13 -11.72
CA GLU A 44 -7.74 -8.07 -11.12
C GLU A 44 -7.55 -7.79 -9.63
N ASN A 45 -7.24 -8.84 -8.87
CA ASN A 45 -6.95 -8.68 -7.45
C ASN A 45 -5.73 -7.76 -7.28
N GLY A 46 -5.90 -6.74 -6.46
CA GLY A 46 -4.87 -5.75 -6.18
C GLY A 46 -4.83 -5.38 -4.70
N ALA A 47 -3.72 -4.79 -4.30
CA ALA A 47 -3.54 -4.25 -2.95
C ALA A 47 -3.25 -2.75 -3.04
N SER A 48 -3.88 -1.99 -2.16
CA SER A 48 -3.71 -0.54 -2.13
C SER A 48 -3.71 0.03 -0.71
N PHE A 49 -3.14 1.22 -0.58
CA PHE A 49 -3.39 2.12 0.54
C PHE A 49 -4.11 3.35 0.02
N VAL A 50 -5.07 3.83 0.79
CA VAL A 50 -5.73 5.10 0.55
C VAL A 50 -5.38 6.05 1.68
N THR A 51 -4.77 7.18 1.31
CA THR A 51 -4.33 8.23 2.22
C THR A 51 -5.18 9.48 2.01
N LEU A 52 -5.63 10.06 3.10
CA LEU A 52 -6.35 11.32 3.15
C LEU A 52 -5.46 12.37 3.78
N ASN A 53 -5.18 13.45 3.06
CA ASN A 53 -4.39 14.57 3.54
C ASN A 53 -5.24 15.84 3.56
N ARG A 54 -5.02 16.71 4.56
CA ARG A 54 -5.69 18.02 4.60
C ARG A 54 -5.08 18.95 3.55
N LYS A 55 -5.90 19.57 2.73
CA LYS A 55 -5.45 20.56 1.71
C LYS A 55 -4.75 21.77 2.30
N SER A 56 -5.12 22.16 3.52
CA SER A 56 -4.61 23.37 4.18
C SER A 56 -3.15 23.32 4.54
N ASP A 57 -2.65 22.16 4.93
CA ASP A 57 -1.30 21.98 5.51
C ASP A 57 -0.61 20.68 5.08
N GLY A 58 -1.26 19.88 4.22
CA GLY A 58 -0.73 18.58 3.76
C GLY A 58 -0.66 17.50 4.84
N GLN A 59 -1.15 17.76 6.07
CA GLN A 59 -1.03 16.78 7.14
C GLN A 59 -1.97 15.60 6.95
N LEU A 60 -1.50 14.44 7.38
CA LEU A 60 -2.26 13.19 7.38
C LEU A 60 -3.58 13.34 8.13
N ARG A 61 -4.68 12.85 7.56
CA ARG A 61 -6.01 12.82 8.15
C ARG A 61 -6.58 11.41 8.27
N GLY A 62 -6.03 10.45 7.55
CA GLY A 62 -6.35 9.04 7.61
C GLY A 62 -5.58 8.25 6.56
N CYS A 63 -5.21 7.01 6.88
CA CYS A 63 -4.53 6.12 5.93
C CYS A 63 -4.78 4.68 6.33
N ILE A 64 -5.45 3.93 5.47
CA ILE A 64 -5.69 2.49 5.63
C ILE A 64 -5.42 1.79 4.31
N GLY A 65 -4.93 0.55 4.39
CA GLY A 65 -4.66 -0.28 3.22
C GLY A 65 -4.31 -1.71 3.59
N ALA A 66 -4.09 -2.53 2.58
CA ALA A 66 -3.66 -3.92 2.70
C ALA A 66 -2.38 -4.16 1.91
N LEU A 67 -1.58 -5.14 2.38
CA LEU A 67 -0.36 -5.58 1.72
C LEU A 67 -0.57 -6.80 0.82
N GLU A 68 -1.74 -7.42 0.91
CA GLU A 68 -2.09 -8.62 0.16
C GLU A 68 -3.33 -8.36 -0.70
N ALA A 69 -3.23 -8.74 -1.97
CA ALA A 69 -4.31 -8.64 -2.93
C ALA A 69 -5.33 -9.78 -2.72
N TYR A 70 -6.50 -9.48 -2.20
CA TYR A 70 -7.55 -10.45 -1.90
C TYR A 70 -8.87 -10.19 -2.64
N GLN A 71 -9.00 -9.04 -3.29
CA GLN A 71 -10.19 -8.61 -4.02
C GLN A 71 -9.79 -7.73 -5.22
N PRO A 72 -10.68 -7.50 -6.20
CA PRO A 72 -10.44 -6.58 -7.30
C PRO A 72 -9.93 -5.22 -6.85
N LEU A 73 -8.92 -4.68 -7.54
CA LEU A 73 -8.25 -3.42 -7.16
C LEU A 73 -9.25 -2.27 -6.95
N VAL A 74 -10.24 -2.15 -7.81
CA VAL A 74 -11.25 -1.08 -7.68
C VAL A 74 -12.11 -1.24 -6.42
N GLN A 75 -12.39 -2.47 -6.00
CA GLN A 75 -13.10 -2.75 -4.73
C GLN A 75 -12.20 -2.54 -3.53
N ASP A 76 -10.93 -2.89 -3.65
CA ASP A 76 -9.92 -2.69 -2.62
C ASP A 76 -9.74 -1.18 -2.31
N VAL A 77 -9.62 -0.37 -3.34
CA VAL A 77 -9.57 1.10 -3.22
C VAL A 77 -10.86 1.66 -2.61
N GLN A 78 -12.03 1.18 -3.06
CA GLN A 78 -13.32 1.61 -2.50
C GLN A 78 -13.41 1.32 -1.00
N TYR A 79 -13.07 0.11 -0.60
CA TYR A 79 -13.09 -0.32 0.80
C TYR A 79 -12.11 0.51 1.66
N HIS A 80 -10.86 0.62 1.23
CA HIS A 80 -9.84 1.33 1.99
C HIS A 80 -10.08 2.84 2.04
N ALA A 81 -10.74 3.43 1.03
CA ALA A 81 -11.16 4.82 1.07
C ALA A 81 -12.16 5.09 2.21
N VAL A 82 -13.14 4.21 2.37
CA VAL A 82 -14.10 4.29 3.48
C VAL A 82 -13.40 4.06 4.83
N ALA A 83 -12.57 3.04 4.91
CA ALA A 83 -11.84 2.71 6.12
C ALA A 83 -10.87 3.83 6.55
N ALA A 84 -10.15 4.45 5.60
CA ALA A 84 -9.29 5.60 5.88
C ALA A 84 -10.05 6.81 6.42
N ALA A 85 -11.30 7.00 5.97
CA ALA A 85 -12.13 8.10 6.41
C ALA A 85 -12.80 7.84 7.79
N LEU A 86 -13.19 6.61 8.08
CA LEU A 86 -14.08 6.31 9.20
C LEU A 86 -13.48 5.39 10.27
N GLU A 87 -12.46 4.59 9.94
CA GLU A 87 -11.97 3.48 10.77
C GLU A 87 -10.50 3.63 11.17
N ASP A 88 -9.80 4.67 10.73
CA ASP A 88 -8.44 4.94 11.19
C ASP A 88 -8.48 5.45 12.64
N TYR A 89 -8.15 4.57 13.58
CA TYR A 89 -8.24 4.82 15.03
C TYR A 89 -7.38 5.99 15.53
N ARG A 90 -6.44 6.48 14.72
CA ARG A 90 -5.59 7.65 15.05
C ARG A 90 -6.36 8.96 14.96
N PHE A 91 -7.50 8.97 14.30
CA PHE A 91 -8.29 10.16 14.00
C PHE A 91 -9.78 9.92 14.28
N PRO A 92 -10.55 10.96 14.62
CA PRO A 92 -12.00 10.86 14.63
C PRO A 92 -12.53 10.65 13.21
N PRO A 93 -13.69 9.99 13.01
CA PRO A 93 -14.31 9.83 11.71
C PRO A 93 -14.42 11.13 10.93
N VAL A 94 -14.13 11.10 9.64
CA VAL A 94 -14.26 12.25 8.74
C VAL A 94 -15.72 12.66 8.65
N THR A 95 -15.99 13.96 8.75
CA THR A 95 -17.32 14.52 8.57
C THR A 95 -17.57 14.95 7.12
N THR A 96 -18.85 15.02 6.72
CA THR A 96 -19.24 15.46 5.36
C THR A 96 -18.66 16.82 4.98
N ASN A 97 -18.55 17.74 5.97
CA ASN A 97 -18.03 19.09 5.71
C ASN A 97 -16.50 19.12 5.48
N GLU A 98 -15.76 18.11 5.94
CA GLU A 98 -14.32 18.02 5.75
C GLU A 98 -13.94 17.58 4.33
N ILE A 99 -14.81 16.83 3.64
CA ILE A 99 -14.47 16.12 2.38
C ILE A 99 -13.87 17.06 1.32
N GLN A 100 -14.40 18.27 1.18
CA GLN A 100 -13.95 19.25 0.20
C GLN A 100 -12.51 19.74 0.47
N ASN A 101 -12.09 19.63 1.74
CA ASN A 101 -10.78 20.05 2.23
C ASN A 101 -9.76 18.92 2.30
N LEU A 102 -10.08 17.74 1.75
CA LEU A 102 -9.19 16.59 1.70
C LEU A 102 -8.70 16.34 0.28
N THR A 103 -7.42 15.98 0.17
CA THR A 103 -6.82 15.37 -1.01
C THR A 103 -6.78 13.86 -0.79
N ILE A 104 -7.14 13.09 -1.79
CA ILE A 104 -7.01 11.63 -1.79
C ILE A 104 -5.75 11.26 -2.55
N GLU A 105 -4.95 10.40 -1.94
CA GLU A 105 -3.81 9.75 -2.55
C GLU A 105 -4.01 8.24 -2.50
N ILE A 106 -3.66 7.56 -3.57
CA ILE A 106 -3.74 6.10 -3.70
C ILE A 106 -2.35 5.57 -4.00
N SER A 107 -1.90 4.62 -3.20
CA SER A 107 -0.68 3.84 -3.39
C SER A 107 -1.08 2.42 -3.80
N ARG A 108 -0.96 2.06 -5.09
CA ARG A 108 -1.16 0.70 -5.58
C ARG A 108 0.14 -0.08 -5.42
N LEU A 109 0.06 -1.28 -4.84
CA LEU A 109 1.18 -2.20 -4.72
C LEU A 109 1.22 -3.13 -5.94
N SER A 110 2.41 -3.30 -6.52
CA SER A 110 2.61 -4.34 -7.53
C SER A 110 2.57 -5.75 -6.91
N ALA A 111 2.30 -6.76 -7.72
CA ALA A 111 2.41 -8.13 -7.27
C ALA A 111 3.84 -8.43 -6.77
N PRO A 112 4.00 -9.06 -5.59
CA PRO A 112 5.32 -9.39 -5.07
C PRO A 112 6.05 -10.40 -5.98
N VAL A 113 7.32 -10.10 -6.28
CA VAL A 113 8.20 -10.97 -7.05
C VAL A 113 9.26 -11.56 -6.15
N ASN A 114 9.40 -12.89 -6.17
CA ASN A 114 10.41 -13.58 -5.37
C ASN A 114 11.82 -13.22 -5.87
N LEU A 115 12.65 -12.80 -4.93
CA LEU A 115 14.05 -12.50 -5.17
C LEU A 115 14.87 -13.77 -5.02
N LYS A 116 15.56 -14.18 -6.10
CA LYS A 116 16.44 -15.36 -6.08
C LYS A 116 17.85 -14.94 -5.74
N TYR A 117 18.44 -15.57 -4.73
CA TYR A 117 19.82 -15.36 -4.32
C TYR A 117 20.34 -16.64 -3.64
N ASP A 118 21.65 -16.85 -3.63
CA ASP A 118 22.34 -18.06 -3.16
C ASP A 118 23.23 -17.82 -1.94
N ASN A 119 23.54 -16.53 -1.67
CA ASN A 119 24.34 -16.13 -0.53
C ASN A 119 23.60 -15.01 0.24
N PRO A 120 23.33 -15.19 1.55
CA PRO A 120 22.69 -14.16 2.36
C PRO A 120 23.35 -12.79 2.27
N LEU A 121 24.69 -12.75 2.20
CA LEU A 121 25.45 -11.51 2.16
C LEU A 121 25.30 -10.71 0.84
N ASN A 122 24.77 -11.35 -0.21
CA ASN A 122 24.46 -10.68 -1.47
C ASN A 122 23.13 -9.93 -1.43
N LEU A 123 22.26 -10.24 -0.46
CA LEU A 123 20.89 -9.69 -0.39
C LEU A 123 20.85 -8.14 -0.37
N PRO A 124 21.69 -7.42 0.41
CA PRO A 124 21.65 -5.97 0.41
C PRO A 124 21.89 -5.34 -0.98
N GLY A 125 22.81 -5.92 -1.76
CA GLY A 125 23.15 -5.44 -3.11
C GLY A 125 22.09 -5.72 -4.17
N LEU A 126 21.07 -6.52 -3.87
CA LEU A 126 19.96 -6.84 -4.77
C LEU A 126 18.74 -5.94 -4.54
N LEU A 127 18.70 -5.22 -3.43
CA LEU A 127 17.62 -4.30 -3.09
C LEU A 127 17.90 -2.91 -3.68
N ARG A 128 16.84 -2.24 -4.11
CA ARG A 128 16.91 -0.86 -4.64
C ARG A 128 16.31 0.11 -3.63
N PRO A 129 17.14 0.84 -2.86
CA PRO A 129 16.64 1.85 -1.92
C PRO A 129 15.70 2.87 -2.60
N GLY A 130 14.63 3.22 -1.94
CA GLY A 130 13.61 4.15 -2.44
C GLY A 130 12.64 3.57 -3.49
N VAL A 131 12.90 2.36 -3.99
CA VAL A 131 12.10 1.74 -5.07
C VAL A 131 11.38 0.48 -4.60
N ASP A 132 12.11 -0.40 -3.92
CA ASP A 132 11.58 -1.70 -3.55
C ASP A 132 10.93 -1.69 -2.15
N GLY A 133 9.67 -2.09 -2.06
CA GLY A 133 9.12 -2.64 -0.84
C GLY A 133 9.64 -4.07 -0.68
N VAL A 134 9.90 -4.49 0.55
CA VAL A 134 10.53 -5.79 0.84
C VAL A 134 9.66 -6.59 1.80
N ILE A 135 9.41 -7.85 1.43
CA ILE A 135 8.78 -8.85 2.29
C ILE A 135 9.84 -9.85 2.68
N LEU A 136 10.05 -10.04 3.98
CA LEU A 136 10.84 -11.17 4.53
C LEU A 136 9.90 -12.22 5.11
N ARG A 137 10.24 -13.49 4.86
CA ARG A 137 9.55 -14.62 5.48
C ARG A 137 10.58 -15.66 5.98
N ASP A 138 10.34 -16.17 7.18
CA ASP A 138 11.07 -17.30 7.78
C ASP A 138 10.05 -18.24 8.41
N GLY A 139 9.62 -19.26 7.65
CA GLY A 139 8.53 -20.15 8.05
C GLY A 139 7.22 -19.37 8.24
N PHE A 140 6.70 -19.36 9.46
CA PHE A 140 5.45 -18.66 9.80
C PHE A 140 5.65 -17.16 10.11
N LYS A 141 6.88 -16.73 10.34
CA LYS A 141 7.18 -15.32 10.58
C LYS A 141 7.22 -14.57 9.26
N LYS A 142 6.59 -13.40 9.22
CA LYS A 142 6.55 -12.53 8.05
C LYS A 142 6.59 -11.06 8.49
N ALA A 143 7.34 -10.26 7.78
CA ALA A 143 7.28 -8.80 7.90
C ALA A 143 7.51 -8.15 6.54
N THR A 144 7.05 -6.93 6.41
CA THR A 144 7.28 -6.12 5.21
C THR A 144 7.54 -4.67 5.58
N PHE A 145 8.32 -3.99 4.74
CA PHE A 145 8.46 -2.55 4.69
C PHE A 145 8.08 -2.04 3.31
N LEU A 146 7.35 -0.92 3.29
CA LEU A 146 7.05 -0.15 2.08
C LEU A 146 8.30 0.61 1.61
N PRO A 147 8.36 1.01 0.32
CA PRO A 147 9.49 1.79 -0.20
C PRO A 147 9.79 3.09 0.57
N GLN A 148 8.76 3.76 1.12
CA GLN A 148 8.93 4.99 1.89
C GLN A 148 9.82 4.81 3.15
N VAL A 149 9.96 3.58 3.66
CA VAL A 149 10.83 3.30 4.82
C VAL A 149 12.30 3.56 4.49
N TRP A 150 12.70 3.49 3.21
CA TRP A 150 14.05 3.82 2.78
C TRP A 150 14.46 5.26 3.09
N GLU A 151 13.53 6.20 3.20
CA GLU A 151 13.82 7.59 3.59
C GLU A 151 14.42 7.67 5.00
N GLN A 152 13.99 6.78 5.89
CA GLN A 152 14.48 6.71 7.28
C GLN A 152 15.63 5.71 7.44
N LEU A 153 15.69 4.68 6.60
CA LEU A 153 16.66 3.59 6.63
C LEU A 153 17.29 3.41 5.24
N PRO A 154 18.13 4.36 4.77
CA PRO A 154 18.67 4.32 3.42
C PRO A 154 19.74 3.23 3.21
N ASP A 155 20.35 2.73 4.27
CA ASP A 155 21.31 1.62 4.22
C ASP A 155 20.60 0.29 4.16
N PRO A 156 20.85 -0.57 3.14
CA PRO A 156 20.17 -1.85 2.99
C PRO A 156 20.40 -2.84 4.14
N GLU A 157 21.57 -2.81 4.78
CA GLU A 157 21.83 -3.70 5.92
C GLU A 157 21.02 -3.26 7.15
N GLU A 158 20.95 -1.96 7.42
CA GLU A 158 20.13 -1.41 8.49
C GLU A 158 18.64 -1.65 8.22
N PHE A 159 18.20 -1.44 6.99
CA PHE A 159 16.82 -1.74 6.57
C PHE A 159 16.45 -3.19 6.84
N LEU A 160 17.30 -4.15 6.41
CA LEU A 160 17.09 -5.57 6.64
C LEU A 160 17.13 -5.93 8.13
N ALA A 161 18.03 -5.32 8.90
CA ALA A 161 18.10 -5.53 10.35
C ALA A 161 16.82 -5.08 11.05
N HIS A 162 16.26 -3.92 10.69
CA HIS A 162 14.99 -3.43 11.21
C HIS A 162 13.82 -4.29 10.77
N LEU A 163 13.83 -4.78 9.52
CA LEU A 163 12.79 -5.66 9.00
C LEU A 163 12.80 -7.02 9.72
N CYS A 164 13.98 -7.58 10.04
CA CYS A 164 14.11 -8.77 10.87
C CYS A 164 13.55 -8.55 12.29
N ARG A 165 13.83 -7.39 12.92
CA ARG A 165 13.21 -7.05 14.22
C ARG A 165 11.69 -6.98 14.15
N LYS A 166 11.15 -6.35 13.08
CA LYS A 166 9.70 -6.30 12.83
C LYS A 166 9.10 -7.69 12.64
N MET A 167 9.86 -8.62 12.05
CA MET A 167 9.47 -10.02 11.89
C MET A 167 9.47 -10.79 13.22
N GLY A 168 9.97 -10.19 14.30
CA GLY A 168 10.13 -10.85 15.60
C GLY A 168 11.34 -11.79 15.66
N ASP A 169 12.43 -11.38 15.00
CA ASP A 169 13.69 -12.12 14.98
C ASP A 169 14.91 -11.22 15.28
N ARG A 170 16.09 -11.83 15.36
CA ARG A 170 17.36 -11.12 15.56
C ARG A 170 17.65 -10.23 14.36
N PRO A 171 18.27 -9.05 14.56
CA PRO A 171 18.55 -8.10 13.47
C PRO A 171 19.53 -8.66 12.42
N ASP A 172 20.38 -9.60 12.80
CA ASP A 172 21.36 -10.25 11.94
C ASP A 172 20.84 -11.56 11.28
N ARG A 173 19.55 -11.88 11.46
CA ARG A 173 18.94 -13.10 10.94
C ARG A 173 19.16 -13.28 9.44
N TRP A 174 19.03 -12.20 8.67
CA TRP A 174 19.21 -12.21 7.24
C TRP A 174 20.64 -12.56 6.78
N LYS A 175 21.66 -12.38 7.64
CA LYS A 175 23.06 -12.78 7.37
C LYS A 175 23.31 -14.26 7.61
N MET A 176 22.49 -14.90 8.44
CA MET A 176 22.75 -16.25 8.98
C MET A 176 22.18 -17.37 8.11
N LYS A 177 21.18 -17.08 7.29
CA LYS A 177 20.53 -18.08 6.42
C LYS A 177 19.81 -17.41 5.26
N LEU A 178 19.52 -18.19 4.23
CA LEU A 178 18.63 -17.78 3.16
C LEU A 178 17.20 -17.65 3.71
N LEU A 179 16.61 -16.47 3.55
CA LEU A 179 15.21 -16.20 3.85
C LEU A 179 14.40 -16.18 2.55
N ASP A 180 13.10 -16.42 2.63
CA ASP A 180 12.22 -16.13 1.51
C ASP A 180 12.04 -14.61 1.41
N VAL A 181 12.51 -14.04 0.32
CA VAL A 181 12.45 -12.59 0.07
C VAL A 181 11.62 -12.32 -1.16
N SER A 182 10.66 -11.43 -1.03
CA SER A 182 9.95 -10.87 -2.19
C SER A 182 10.07 -9.36 -2.19
N ILE A 183 10.13 -8.80 -3.37
CA ILE A 183 10.11 -7.35 -3.59
C ILE A 183 8.86 -6.95 -4.35
N TYR A 184 8.37 -5.74 -4.10
CA TYR A 184 7.26 -5.13 -4.81
C TYR A 184 7.51 -3.63 -4.95
N GLN A 185 6.78 -2.98 -5.83
CA GLN A 185 6.85 -1.55 -6.06
C GLN A 185 5.52 -0.90 -5.72
N VAL A 186 5.55 0.40 -5.52
CA VAL A 186 4.37 1.21 -5.24
C VAL A 186 4.20 2.23 -6.34
N GLU A 187 3.01 2.30 -6.90
CA GLU A 187 2.59 3.32 -7.85
C GLU A 187 1.66 4.29 -7.15
N GLU A 188 2.16 5.52 -6.92
CA GLU A 188 1.43 6.57 -6.20
C GLU A 188 0.81 7.58 -7.16
N PHE A 189 -0.42 8.00 -6.87
CA PHE A 189 -1.12 9.05 -7.59
C PHE A 189 -2.16 9.70 -6.68
N HIS A 190 -2.46 10.96 -6.95
CA HIS A 190 -3.36 11.80 -6.14
C HIS A 190 -4.22 12.69 -7.02
N GLU A 191 -5.24 13.32 -6.40
CA GLU A 191 -6.11 14.32 -7.03
C GLU A 191 -5.38 15.62 -7.36
#